data_1015682aedec9bedcf3352c3e7253c06
#
_entry.id   1015682aedec9bedcf3352c3e7253c06
#
_cell.length_a   1.000
_cell.length_b   1.000
_cell.length_c   1.000
_cell.angle_alpha   90.00
_cell.angle_beta   90.00
_cell.angle_gamma   90.00
#
_symmetry.space_group_name_H-M   'P 1'
#
loop_
_entity.id
_entity.type
_entity.pdbx_description
1 polymer ?
#
loop_
_entity_poly.entity_id
_entity_poly.type
_entity_poly.pdbx_seq_one_letter_code
_entity_poly.pdbx_strand_id
1 'polypeptide(L)'
;MRFLIPLLPEVAEHWAWFVVTMALISIFYGALLALMQINFRRLLAFAIISQTGLIVIGLFDFNTYGMEGSIILSVSFGLATAGMLLSLGMIYKRTHTAFIPRLGGMFDTNAAIAVLFVICALSTMVMPGTPGFDGIHLLIEGTIKGQGWLVAIAILFGNVLTVGLLLRAFQQIFIATPRRSQEPFANTRHASSLPSPRNEWIIAIIICGSLIATGIHTSPWLHIIDQNIDSISNVYSNTGTHYPDTLTTQPIISKDN
;
A
#
# COMPACT_ATOMS: atom_id res chain seq x y z
N MET A 1 8.84 -15.03 5.59
CA MET A 1 9.68 -14.60 6.71
C MET A 1 9.90 -15.71 7.74
N ARG A 2 8.88 -16.15 8.44
CA ARG A 2 9.04 -17.06 9.61
C ARG A 2 9.62 -18.44 9.31
N PHE A 3 9.60 -18.89 8.06
CA PHE A 3 10.13 -20.20 7.64
C PHE A 3 11.37 -20.05 6.74
N LEU A 4 11.30 -19.24 5.69
CA LEU A 4 12.37 -19.17 4.69
C LEU A 4 13.65 -18.56 5.26
N ILE A 5 13.53 -17.44 5.94
CA ILE A 5 14.68 -16.70 6.47
C ILE A 5 15.41 -17.49 7.57
N PRO A 6 14.72 -18.07 8.59
CA PRO A 6 15.42 -18.86 9.61
C PRO A 6 15.94 -20.22 9.12
N LEU A 7 15.31 -20.84 8.11
CA LEU A 7 15.72 -22.15 7.60
C LEU A 7 16.91 -22.09 6.64
N LEU A 8 17.00 -21.03 5.83
CA LEU A 8 18.00 -20.90 4.76
C LEU A 8 18.55 -19.46 4.69
N PRO A 9 19.21 -18.96 5.75
CA PRO A 9 19.66 -17.57 5.80
C PRO A 9 20.68 -17.24 4.70
N GLU A 10 21.68 -18.09 4.50
CA GLU A 10 22.72 -17.89 3.48
C GLU A 10 22.15 -17.85 2.05
N VAL A 11 21.17 -18.70 1.76
CA VAL A 11 20.54 -18.72 0.44
C VAL A 11 19.67 -17.48 0.23
N ALA A 12 18.94 -17.04 1.26
CA ALA A 12 18.11 -15.85 1.19
C ALA A 12 18.96 -14.59 0.93
N GLU A 13 20.10 -14.45 1.61
CA GLU A 13 21.04 -13.34 1.41
C GLU A 13 21.69 -13.38 0.03
N HIS A 14 22.13 -14.55 -0.42
CA HIS A 14 22.75 -14.71 -1.74
C HIS A 14 21.82 -14.31 -2.90
N TRP A 15 20.52 -14.60 -2.78
CA TRP A 15 19.53 -14.29 -3.82
C TRP A 15 18.80 -12.96 -3.59
N ALA A 16 19.07 -12.24 -2.52
CA ALA A 16 18.39 -10.98 -2.18
C ALA A 16 18.49 -9.95 -3.32
N TRP A 17 19.66 -9.77 -3.92
CA TRP A 17 19.87 -8.83 -5.01
C TRP A 17 18.95 -9.11 -6.21
N PHE A 18 18.74 -10.39 -6.53
CA PHE A 18 17.84 -10.77 -7.63
C PHE A 18 16.38 -10.46 -7.29
N VAL A 19 15.94 -10.79 -6.06
CA VAL A 19 14.58 -10.52 -5.60
C VAL A 19 14.29 -9.02 -5.56
N VAL A 20 15.22 -8.22 -5.01
CA VAL A 20 15.10 -6.76 -4.96
C VAL A 20 15.03 -6.17 -6.37
N THR A 21 15.85 -6.64 -7.30
CA THR A 21 15.81 -6.19 -8.70
C THR A 21 14.47 -6.51 -9.35
N MET A 22 13.95 -7.72 -9.17
CA MET A 22 12.63 -8.11 -9.67
C MET A 22 11.49 -7.29 -9.03
N ALA A 23 11.61 -6.99 -7.75
CA ALA A 23 10.64 -6.16 -7.04
C ALA A 23 10.65 -4.71 -7.55
N LEU A 24 11.82 -4.12 -7.81
CA LEU A 24 11.95 -2.80 -8.44
C LEU A 24 11.30 -2.77 -9.83
N ILE A 25 11.59 -3.77 -10.67
CA ILE A 25 10.94 -3.90 -11.97
C ILE A 25 9.42 -3.97 -11.81
N SER A 26 8.93 -4.76 -10.85
CA SER A 26 7.49 -4.88 -10.56
C SER A 26 6.86 -3.55 -10.15
N ILE A 27 7.55 -2.74 -9.34
CA ILE A 27 7.07 -1.41 -8.92
C ILE A 27 6.85 -0.52 -10.15
N PHE A 28 7.87 -0.34 -10.98
CA PHE A 28 7.81 0.55 -12.14
C PHE A 28 6.88 0.01 -13.22
N TYR A 29 7.00 -1.26 -13.56
CA TYR A 29 6.19 -1.90 -14.57
C TYR A 29 4.71 -1.90 -14.20
N GLY A 30 4.38 -2.26 -12.94
CA GLY A 30 3.02 -2.22 -12.41
C GLY A 30 2.42 -0.81 -12.45
N ALA A 31 3.16 0.19 -11.97
CA ALA A 31 2.69 1.58 -11.95
C ALA A 31 2.49 2.15 -13.36
N LEU A 32 3.42 1.92 -14.29
CA LEU A 32 3.32 2.38 -15.67
C LEU A 32 2.15 1.72 -16.42
N LEU A 33 2.01 0.39 -16.27
CA LEU A 33 0.87 -0.31 -16.88
C LEU A 33 -0.47 0.15 -16.30
N ALA A 34 -0.54 0.41 -14.98
CA ALA A 34 -1.73 0.94 -14.36
C ALA A 34 -2.14 2.30 -14.93
N LEU A 35 -1.18 3.20 -15.19
CA LEU A 35 -1.42 4.50 -15.81
C LEU A 35 -2.03 4.40 -17.22
N MET A 36 -1.72 3.35 -17.96
CA MET A 36 -2.21 3.14 -19.34
C MET A 36 -3.58 2.43 -19.38
N GLN A 37 -4.08 1.94 -18.24
CA GLN A 37 -5.33 1.19 -18.21
C GLN A 37 -6.56 2.10 -18.34
N ILE A 38 -7.50 1.66 -19.17
CA ILE A 38 -8.83 2.27 -19.32
C ILE A 38 -9.92 1.48 -18.61
N ASN A 39 -9.54 0.33 -18.02
CA ASN A 39 -10.44 -0.51 -17.24
C ASN A 39 -10.06 -0.44 -15.77
N PHE A 40 -11.00 -0.01 -14.92
CA PHE A 40 -10.77 0.22 -13.50
C PHE A 40 -10.32 -1.04 -12.74
N ARG A 41 -10.81 -2.23 -13.10
CA ARG A 41 -10.34 -3.49 -12.51
C ARG A 41 -8.86 -3.75 -12.78
N ARG A 42 -8.44 -3.56 -14.04
CA ARG A 42 -7.03 -3.76 -14.44
C ARG A 42 -6.12 -2.71 -13.82
N LEU A 43 -6.59 -1.47 -13.74
CA LEU A 43 -5.85 -0.38 -13.10
C LEU A 43 -5.53 -0.74 -11.64
N LEU A 44 -6.54 -1.15 -10.85
CA LEU A 44 -6.34 -1.56 -9.45
C LEU A 44 -5.44 -2.79 -9.35
N ALA A 45 -5.59 -3.78 -10.22
CA ALA A 45 -4.75 -4.97 -10.20
C ALA A 45 -3.26 -4.62 -10.42
N PHE A 46 -2.92 -3.77 -11.39
CA PHE A 46 -1.55 -3.34 -11.62
C PHE A 46 -1.03 -2.41 -10.50
N ALA A 47 -1.90 -1.58 -9.90
CA ALA A 47 -1.53 -0.81 -8.72
C ALA A 47 -1.16 -1.71 -7.53
N ILE A 48 -1.91 -2.79 -7.31
CA ILE A 48 -1.60 -3.79 -6.27
C ILE A 48 -0.25 -4.46 -6.53
N ILE A 49 0.03 -4.86 -7.78
CA ILE A 49 1.32 -5.45 -8.17
C ILE A 49 2.47 -4.50 -7.85
N SER A 50 2.32 -3.22 -8.16
CA SER A 50 3.32 -2.20 -7.84
C SER A 50 3.54 -2.09 -6.32
N GLN A 51 2.48 -2.04 -5.53
CA GLN A 51 2.59 -1.91 -4.07
C GLN A 51 3.17 -3.16 -3.40
N THR A 52 2.88 -4.36 -3.91
CA THR A 52 3.49 -5.58 -3.38
C THR A 52 5.00 -5.62 -3.59
N GLY A 53 5.52 -4.98 -4.65
CA GLY A 53 6.95 -4.83 -4.87
C GLY A 53 7.65 -4.06 -3.75
N LEU A 54 7.03 -3.00 -3.20
CA LEU A 54 7.56 -2.26 -2.05
C LEU A 54 7.71 -3.15 -0.81
N ILE A 55 6.67 -3.93 -0.51
CA ILE A 55 6.68 -4.86 0.62
C ILE A 55 7.81 -5.89 0.46
N VAL A 56 7.98 -6.44 -0.75
CA VAL A 56 9.01 -7.44 -1.01
C VAL A 56 10.42 -6.89 -0.79
N ILE A 57 10.70 -5.65 -1.20
CA ILE A 57 12.02 -5.04 -0.97
C ILE A 57 12.33 -5.00 0.52
N GLY A 58 11.45 -4.45 1.34
CA GLY A 58 11.72 -4.34 2.76
C GLY A 58 11.79 -5.69 3.49
N LEU A 59 11.11 -6.74 2.98
CA LEU A 59 11.27 -8.10 3.50
C LEU A 59 12.67 -8.67 3.26
N PHE A 60 13.36 -8.22 2.21
CA PHE A 60 14.71 -8.65 1.84
C PHE A 60 15.80 -7.62 2.20
N ASP A 61 15.47 -6.60 2.99
CA ASP A 61 16.47 -5.66 3.54
C ASP A 61 17.29 -6.28 4.68
N PHE A 62 16.86 -7.39 5.26
CA PHE A 62 17.49 -8.13 6.37
C PHE A 62 17.85 -7.27 7.59
N ASN A 63 17.23 -6.11 7.74
CA ASN A 63 17.36 -5.29 8.93
C ASN A 63 16.00 -5.09 9.61
N THR A 64 16.01 -4.80 10.90
CA THR A 64 14.80 -4.65 11.73
C THR A 64 13.85 -3.61 11.15
N TYR A 65 14.37 -2.44 10.75
CA TYR A 65 13.56 -1.33 10.22
C TYR A 65 12.84 -1.69 8.92
N GLY A 66 13.54 -2.30 7.97
CA GLY A 66 12.94 -2.73 6.70
C GLY A 66 11.87 -3.79 6.88
N MET A 67 12.11 -4.74 7.78
CA MET A 67 11.15 -5.79 8.11
C MET A 67 9.89 -5.25 8.80
N GLU A 68 10.04 -4.40 9.82
CA GLU A 68 8.94 -3.74 10.52
C GLU A 68 8.12 -2.90 9.56
N GLY A 69 8.78 -2.04 8.78
CA GLY A 69 8.15 -1.22 7.76
C GLY A 69 7.30 -2.04 6.78
N SER A 70 7.84 -3.17 6.30
CA SER A 70 7.14 -4.07 5.37
C SER A 70 5.92 -4.72 5.98
N ILE A 71 5.96 -5.12 7.25
CA ILE A 71 4.82 -5.72 7.95
C ILE A 71 3.71 -4.69 8.11
N ILE A 72 4.03 -3.47 8.54
CA ILE A 72 3.06 -2.38 8.68
C ILE A 72 2.46 -2.03 7.33
N LEU A 73 3.29 -1.91 6.28
CA LEU A 73 2.82 -1.65 4.92
C LEU A 73 1.92 -2.76 4.40
N SER A 74 2.21 -4.04 4.70
CA SER A 74 1.36 -5.16 4.29
C SER A 74 -0.06 -5.03 4.84
N VAL A 75 -0.19 -4.68 6.11
CA VAL A 75 -1.49 -4.49 6.76
C VAL A 75 -2.20 -3.26 6.19
N SER A 76 -1.49 -2.12 6.08
CA SER A 76 -2.03 -0.88 5.54
C SER A 76 -2.52 -1.04 4.11
N PHE A 77 -1.67 -1.57 3.21
CA PHE A 77 -2.03 -1.78 1.82
C PHE A 77 -3.09 -2.86 1.62
N GLY A 78 -3.08 -3.91 2.43
CA GLY A 78 -4.12 -4.93 2.40
C GLY A 78 -5.49 -4.36 2.70
N LEU A 79 -5.60 -3.57 3.78
CA LEU A 79 -6.85 -2.95 4.18
C LEU A 79 -7.32 -1.87 3.17
N ALA A 80 -6.40 -1.02 2.73
CA ALA A 80 -6.68 0.01 1.71
C ALA A 80 -7.12 -0.60 0.38
N THR A 81 -6.44 -1.67 -0.07
CA THR A 81 -6.79 -2.40 -1.29
C THR A 81 -8.16 -3.04 -1.19
N ALA A 82 -8.49 -3.65 -0.05
CA ALA A 82 -9.82 -4.21 0.19
C ALA A 82 -10.91 -3.13 0.04
N GLY A 83 -10.71 -1.93 0.61
CA GLY A 83 -11.62 -0.80 0.47
C GLY A 83 -11.75 -0.29 -0.98
N MET A 84 -10.65 -0.21 -1.72
CA MET A 84 -10.70 0.17 -3.15
C MET A 84 -11.42 -0.88 -4.00
N LEU A 85 -11.21 -2.18 -3.75
CA LEU A 85 -11.91 -3.25 -4.45
C LEU A 85 -13.41 -3.29 -4.11
N LEU A 86 -13.77 -3.00 -2.86
CA LEU A 86 -15.17 -2.86 -2.48
C LEU A 86 -15.84 -1.67 -3.16
N SER A 87 -15.16 -0.51 -3.24
CA SER A 87 -15.66 0.65 -3.97
C SER A 87 -15.87 0.33 -5.46
N LEU A 88 -14.93 -0.39 -6.09
CA LEU A 88 -15.09 -0.91 -7.45
C LEU A 88 -16.31 -1.83 -7.57
N GLY A 89 -16.50 -2.75 -6.64
CA GLY A 89 -17.65 -3.68 -6.59
C GLY A 89 -18.97 -2.94 -6.51
N MET A 90 -19.06 -1.91 -5.66
CA MET A 90 -20.25 -1.06 -5.50
C MET A 90 -20.53 -0.25 -6.78
N ILE A 91 -19.51 0.31 -7.41
CA ILE A 91 -19.65 1.01 -8.70
C ILE A 91 -20.15 0.03 -9.77
N TYR A 92 -19.50 -1.14 -9.88
CA TYR A 92 -19.87 -2.12 -10.88
C TYR A 92 -21.31 -2.66 -10.72
N LYS A 93 -21.77 -2.84 -9.49
CA LYS A 93 -23.15 -3.25 -9.20
C LYS A 93 -24.18 -2.24 -9.74
N ARG A 94 -23.84 -0.96 -9.80
CA ARG A 94 -24.74 0.12 -10.25
C ARG A 94 -24.63 0.40 -11.74
N THR A 95 -23.41 0.37 -12.27
CA THR A 95 -23.12 0.80 -13.65
C THR A 95 -22.99 -0.37 -14.62
N HIS A 96 -22.84 -1.59 -14.10
CA HIS A 96 -22.55 -2.82 -14.85
C HIS A 96 -21.33 -2.70 -15.79
N THR A 97 -20.48 -1.68 -15.55
CA THR A 97 -19.27 -1.46 -16.33
C THR A 97 -18.11 -1.07 -15.43
N ALA A 98 -16.89 -1.46 -15.83
CA ALA A 98 -15.66 -1.02 -15.21
C ALA A 98 -14.83 -0.14 -16.18
N PHE A 99 -15.42 0.32 -17.27
CA PHE A 99 -14.76 1.12 -18.29
C PHE A 99 -14.72 2.59 -17.85
N ILE A 100 -13.53 3.10 -17.49
CA ILE A 100 -13.33 4.41 -16.87
C ILE A 100 -14.00 5.56 -17.66
N PRO A 101 -13.89 5.66 -18.99
CA PRO A 101 -14.54 6.73 -19.75
C PRO A 101 -16.07 6.79 -19.65
N ARG A 102 -16.72 5.71 -19.20
CA ARG A 102 -18.18 5.63 -19.00
C ARG A 102 -18.60 5.94 -17.55
N LEU A 103 -17.64 5.99 -16.61
CA LEU A 103 -17.92 6.10 -15.17
C LEU A 103 -18.01 7.54 -14.66
N GLY A 104 -17.62 8.57 -15.39
CA GLY A 104 -17.51 9.95 -14.92
C GLY A 104 -18.71 10.48 -14.14
N GLY A 105 -18.48 11.43 -13.21
CA GLY A 105 -19.52 12.12 -12.44
C GLY A 105 -20.12 11.30 -11.28
N MET A 106 -19.42 10.27 -10.82
CA MET A 106 -19.92 9.40 -9.73
C MET A 106 -19.93 10.08 -8.36
N PHE A 107 -19.26 11.21 -8.19
CA PHE A 107 -19.22 11.93 -6.91
C PHE A 107 -20.60 12.46 -6.51
N ASP A 108 -21.32 13.10 -7.44
CA ASP A 108 -22.62 13.70 -7.16
C ASP A 108 -23.71 12.67 -6.84
N THR A 109 -23.57 11.47 -7.40
CA THR A 109 -24.57 10.42 -7.23
C THR A 109 -24.29 9.48 -6.07
N ASN A 110 -23.00 9.30 -5.70
CA ASN A 110 -22.57 8.29 -4.74
C ASN A 110 -21.36 8.74 -3.90
N ALA A 111 -21.56 9.81 -3.12
CA ALA A 111 -20.52 10.38 -2.27
C ALA A 111 -19.86 9.38 -1.32
N ALA A 112 -20.61 8.41 -0.76
CA ALA A 112 -20.06 7.39 0.13
C ALA A 112 -18.97 6.54 -0.52
N ILE A 113 -19.20 6.11 -1.77
CA ILE A 113 -18.23 5.29 -2.52
C ILE A 113 -17.01 6.14 -2.89
N ALA A 114 -17.22 7.41 -3.23
CA ALA A 114 -16.13 8.33 -3.52
C ALA A 114 -15.25 8.57 -2.30
N VAL A 115 -15.84 8.81 -1.13
CA VAL A 115 -15.13 9.00 0.13
C VAL A 115 -14.36 7.74 0.53
N LEU A 116 -15.00 6.56 0.45
CA LEU A 116 -14.32 5.29 0.70
C LEU A 116 -13.09 5.12 -0.20
N PHE A 117 -13.27 5.34 -1.51
CA PHE A 117 -12.16 5.22 -2.47
C PHE A 117 -11.04 6.21 -2.16
N VAL A 118 -11.36 7.49 -1.89
CA VAL A 118 -10.36 8.52 -1.58
C VAL A 118 -9.56 8.16 -0.34
N ILE A 119 -10.21 7.81 0.76
CA ILE A 119 -9.52 7.48 2.02
C ILE A 119 -8.61 6.27 1.82
N CYS A 120 -9.07 5.22 1.12
CA CYS A 120 -8.25 4.06 0.80
C CYS A 120 -7.09 4.41 -0.16
N ALA A 121 -7.33 5.26 -1.16
CA ALA A 121 -6.29 5.75 -2.05
C ALA A 121 -5.23 6.58 -1.29
N LEU A 122 -5.65 7.49 -0.40
CA LEU A 122 -4.75 8.27 0.45
C LEU A 122 -3.90 7.38 1.36
N SER A 123 -4.45 6.29 1.87
CA SER A 123 -3.69 5.30 2.65
C SER A 123 -2.63 4.58 1.81
N THR A 124 -2.95 4.22 0.55
CA THR A 124 -1.95 3.64 -0.37
C THR A 124 -0.93 4.66 -0.87
N MET A 125 -1.28 5.95 -0.90
CA MET A 125 -0.37 7.07 -1.18
C MET A 125 0.56 7.40 -0.01
N VAL A 126 0.42 6.68 1.11
CA VAL A 126 1.27 6.86 2.29
C VAL A 126 1.11 8.27 2.89
N MET A 127 -0.13 8.75 2.99
CA MET A 127 -0.39 10.07 3.54
C MET A 127 -0.23 10.07 5.07
N PRO A 128 0.32 11.14 5.68
CA PRO A 128 0.37 11.28 7.14
C PRO A 128 -0.99 11.05 7.80
N GLY A 129 -1.00 10.29 8.90
CA GLY A 129 -2.23 9.86 9.58
C GLY A 129 -2.77 8.51 9.12
N THR A 130 -2.10 7.85 8.19
CA THR A 130 -2.37 6.45 7.81
C THR A 130 -1.22 5.56 8.28
N PRO A 131 -1.45 4.27 8.58
CA PRO A 131 -0.39 3.38 9.04
C PRO A 131 0.70 3.16 7.98
N GLY A 132 0.38 3.39 6.70
CA GLY A 132 1.34 3.35 5.61
C GLY A 132 2.45 4.39 5.74
N PHE A 133 2.21 5.52 6.38
CA PHE A 133 3.22 6.59 6.54
C PHE A 133 4.38 6.13 7.42
N ASP A 134 4.10 5.57 8.58
CA ASP A 134 5.13 5.05 9.46
C ASP A 134 5.85 3.85 8.81
N GLY A 135 5.08 2.99 8.14
CA GLY A 135 5.62 1.83 7.42
C GLY A 135 6.60 2.20 6.31
N ILE A 136 6.29 3.20 5.46
CA ILE A 136 7.21 3.62 4.40
C ILE A 136 8.44 4.32 4.94
N HIS A 137 8.30 5.08 6.04
CA HIS A 137 9.44 5.75 6.68
C HIS A 137 10.45 4.74 7.20
N LEU A 138 9.98 3.73 7.93
CA LEU A 138 10.81 2.62 8.42
C LEU A 138 11.42 1.83 7.26
N LEU A 139 10.64 1.54 6.22
CA LEU A 139 11.12 0.83 5.04
C LEU A 139 12.24 1.59 4.33
N ILE A 140 12.10 2.91 4.13
CA ILE A 140 13.14 3.72 3.48
C ILE A 140 14.40 3.76 4.34
N GLU A 141 14.28 3.95 5.66
CA GLU A 141 15.42 3.94 6.57
C GLU A 141 16.13 2.58 6.54
N GLY A 142 15.37 1.48 6.56
CA GLY A 142 15.91 0.13 6.42
C GLY A 142 16.62 -0.08 5.10
N THR A 143 15.99 0.32 3.99
CA THR A 143 16.56 0.15 2.65
C THR A 143 17.84 0.96 2.46
N ILE A 144 17.94 2.17 3.00
CA ILE A 144 19.19 2.97 2.94
C ILE A 144 20.33 2.24 3.62
N LYS A 145 20.05 1.59 4.77
CA LYS A 145 21.05 0.84 5.55
C LYS A 145 21.42 -0.50 4.92
N GLY A 146 20.44 -1.21 4.33
CA GLY A 146 20.63 -2.57 3.79
C GLY A 146 21.05 -2.59 2.32
N GLN A 147 20.31 -1.92 1.43
CA GLN A 147 20.45 -1.98 -0.03
C GLN A 147 21.10 -0.75 -0.64
N GLY A 148 21.18 0.32 0.15
CA GLY A 148 21.74 1.59 -0.30
C GLY A 148 20.70 2.59 -0.82
N TRP A 149 21.14 3.84 -0.91
CA TRP A 149 20.25 4.97 -1.16
C TRP A 149 19.66 5.03 -2.58
N LEU A 150 20.29 4.37 -3.57
CA LEU A 150 19.74 4.28 -4.92
C LEU A 150 18.41 3.51 -4.95
N VAL A 151 18.33 2.40 -4.21
CA VAL A 151 17.10 1.60 -4.10
C VAL A 151 16.01 2.39 -3.37
N ALA A 152 16.38 3.12 -2.31
CA ALA A 152 15.46 3.98 -1.58
C ALA A 152 14.85 5.09 -2.46
N ILE A 153 15.66 5.74 -3.31
CA ILE A 153 15.16 6.72 -4.30
C ILE A 153 14.21 6.06 -5.30
N ALA A 154 14.57 4.87 -5.79
CA ALA A 154 13.71 4.14 -6.72
C ALA A 154 12.34 3.80 -6.09
N ILE A 155 12.31 3.41 -4.81
CA ILE A 155 11.09 3.19 -4.03
C ILE A 155 10.24 4.48 -3.97
N LEU A 156 10.85 5.61 -3.61
CA LEU A 156 10.16 6.90 -3.55
C LEU A 156 9.55 7.28 -4.90
N PHE A 157 10.31 7.10 -5.98
CA PHE A 157 9.84 7.40 -7.33
C PHE A 157 8.67 6.51 -7.75
N GLY A 158 8.74 5.20 -7.43
CA GLY A 158 7.65 4.25 -7.65
C GLY A 158 6.39 4.61 -6.87
N ASN A 159 6.54 5.07 -5.62
CA ASN A 159 5.42 5.54 -4.82
C ASN A 159 4.76 6.80 -5.42
N VAL A 160 5.55 7.77 -5.89
CA VAL A 160 5.05 8.96 -6.60
C VAL A 160 4.25 8.60 -7.84
N LEU A 161 4.71 7.61 -8.63
CA LEU A 161 3.94 7.11 -9.77
C LEU A 161 2.59 6.53 -9.34
N THR A 162 2.56 5.78 -8.24
CA THR A 162 1.31 5.23 -7.69
C THR A 162 0.36 6.34 -7.22
N VAL A 163 0.88 7.38 -6.58
CA VAL A 163 0.08 8.58 -6.24
C VAL A 163 -0.55 9.16 -7.49
N GLY A 164 0.24 9.39 -8.54
CA GLY A 164 -0.23 9.95 -9.81
C GLY A 164 -1.34 9.12 -10.46
N LEU A 165 -1.18 7.78 -10.49
CA LEU A 165 -2.18 6.89 -11.08
C LEU A 165 -3.50 6.86 -10.31
N LEU A 166 -3.46 6.85 -8.98
CA LEU A 166 -4.66 6.81 -8.15
C LEU A 166 -5.42 8.15 -8.18
N LEU A 167 -4.71 9.28 -8.15
CA LEU A 167 -5.31 10.60 -8.33
C LEU A 167 -5.96 10.74 -9.71
N ARG A 168 -5.29 10.28 -10.76
CA ARG A 168 -5.86 10.27 -12.10
C ARG A 168 -7.12 9.39 -12.17
N ALA A 169 -7.08 8.20 -11.57
CA ALA A 169 -8.24 7.32 -11.50
C ALA A 169 -9.42 7.99 -10.79
N PHE A 170 -9.15 8.63 -9.64
CA PHE A 170 -10.16 9.37 -8.90
C PHE A 170 -10.77 10.50 -9.74
N GLN A 171 -9.95 11.33 -10.37
CA GLN A 171 -10.43 12.42 -11.21
C GLN A 171 -11.31 11.91 -12.35
N GLN A 172 -10.91 10.84 -13.03
CA GLN A 172 -11.63 10.32 -14.19
C GLN A 172 -12.95 9.63 -13.81
N ILE A 173 -13.02 8.95 -12.66
CA ILE A 173 -14.19 8.17 -12.25
C ILE A 173 -15.20 9.05 -11.51
N PHE A 174 -14.73 9.91 -10.61
CA PHE A 174 -15.61 10.61 -9.69
C PHE A 174 -15.89 12.07 -10.11
N ILE A 175 -14.91 12.78 -10.67
CA ILE A 175 -15.02 14.22 -10.97
C ILE A 175 -15.33 14.48 -12.44
N ALA A 176 -14.67 13.76 -13.38
CA ALA A 176 -14.80 14.02 -14.79
C ALA A 176 -16.24 13.82 -15.29
N THR A 177 -16.68 14.69 -16.18
CA THR A 177 -17.95 14.47 -16.88
C THR A 177 -17.87 13.24 -17.77
N PRO A 178 -18.86 12.33 -17.74
CA PRO A 178 -18.82 11.12 -18.56
C PRO A 178 -18.75 11.50 -20.03
N ARG A 179 -17.80 10.93 -20.75
CA ARG A 179 -17.71 11.12 -22.21
C ARG A 179 -18.91 10.44 -22.86
N ARG A 180 -19.88 11.25 -23.23
CA ARG A 180 -21.12 10.83 -23.87
C ARG A 180 -20.79 10.23 -25.25
N SER A 181 -20.62 8.93 -25.33
CA SER A 181 -20.78 8.24 -26.61
C SER A 181 -22.24 8.42 -27.03
N GLN A 182 -22.44 8.91 -28.25
CA GLN A 182 -23.75 9.20 -28.86
C GLN A 182 -24.55 7.92 -29.14
N GLU A 183 -24.59 6.98 -28.21
CA GLU A 183 -25.44 5.80 -28.37
C GLU A 183 -26.73 5.95 -27.56
N PRO A 184 -27.90 5.61 -28.13
CA PRO A 184 -29.23 5.89 -27.57
C PRO A 184 -29.63 4.91 -26.44
N PHE A 185 -28.70 4.40 -25.65
CA PHE A 185 -29.05 3.65 -24.43
C PHE A 185 -29.39 4.62 -23.28
N ALA A 186 -30.51 5.31 -23.46
CA ALA A 186 -31.07 6.28 -22.51
C ALA A 186 -31.48 5.68 -21.15
N ASN A 187 -31.37 4.36 -20.95
CA ASN A 187 -31.86 3.70 -19.73
C ASN A 187 -30.83 3.60 -18.60
N THR A 188 -29.57 4.01 -18.81
CA THR A 188 -28.52 3.96 -17.75
C THR A 188 -28.59 5.15 -16.79
N ARG A 189 -29.34 6.19 -17.07
CA ARG A 189 -29.50 7.36 -16.16
C ARG A 189 -30.25 7.03 -14.86
N HIS A 190 -31.12 6.02 -14.87
CA HIS A 190 -31.88 5.63 -13.68
C HIS A 190 -31.11 4.70 -12.73
N ALA A 191 -30.10 3.96 -13.23
CA ALA A 191 -29.30 3.06 -12.41
C ALA A 191 -28.26 3.80 -11.53
N SER A 192 -27.78 4.96 -11.98
CA SER A 192 -26.78 5.73 -11.24
C SER A 192 -27.37 6.57 -10.09
N SER A 193 -28.68 6.75 -10.03
CA SER A 193 -29.39 7.56 -9.03
C SER A 193 -29.94 6.76 -7.84
N LEU A 194 -29.66 5.47 -7.75
CA LEU A 194 -30.09 4.68 -6.60
C LEU A 194 -29.31 5.14 -5.35
N PRO A 195 -30.03 5.60 -4.30
CA PRO A 195 -29.39 6.01 -3.06
C PRO A 195 -28.56 4.85 -2.49
N SER A 196 -27.42 5.19 -1.90
CA SER A 196 -26.53 4.23 -1.28
C SER A 196 -27.26 3.51 -0.17
N PRO A 197 -27.45 2.17 -0.23
CA PRO A 197 -28.09 1.44 0.85
C PRO A 197 -27.27 1.61 2.13
N ARG A 198 -27.96 1.62 3.28
CA ARG A 198 -27.32 1.79 4.60
C ARG A 198 -26.12 0.87 4.82
N ASN A 199 -26.15 -0.33 4.28
CA ASN A 199 -25.05 -1.30 4.41
C ASN A 199 -23.76 -0.84 3.75
N GLU A 200 -23.81 -0.08 2.65
CA GLU A 200 -22.60 0.46 2.00
C GLU A 200 -21.93 1.55 2.85
N TRP A 201 -22.74 2.40 3.51
CA TRP A 201 -22.23 3.37 4.47
C TRP A 201 -21.58 2.72 5.68
N ILE A 202 -22.17 1.65 6.21
CA ILE A 202 -21.61 0.89 7.33
C ILE A 202 -20.24 0.31 6.94
N ILE A 203 -20.14 -0.32 5.78
CA ILE A 203 -18.88 -0.89 5.28
C ILE A 203 -17.83 0.21 5.08
N ALA A 204 -18.21 1.34 4.48
CA ALA A 204 -17.31 2.46 4.29
C ALA A 204 -16.78 3.01 5.63
N ILE A 205 -17.67 3.19 6.62
CA ILE A 205 -17.29 3.69 7.95
C ILE A 205 -16.37 2.69 8.67
N ILE A 206 -16.63 1.40 8.59
CA ILE A 206 -15.79 0.37 9.24
C ILE A 206 -14.38 0.39 8.65
N ILE A 207 -14.24 0.37 7.32
CA ILE A 207 -12.94 0.35 6.65
C ILE A 207 -12.18 1.65 6.87
N CYS A 208 -12.83 2.79 6.66
CA CYS A 208 -12.20 4.09 6.87
C CYS A 208 -11.83 4.29 8.34
N GLY A 209 -12.71 3.89 9.26
CA GLY A 209 -12.46 3.97 10.70
C GLY A 209 -11.30 3.07 11.13
N SER A 210 -11.21 1.86 10.59
CA SER A 210 -10.08 0.95 10.88
C SER A 210 -8.75 1.48 10.33
N LEU A 211 -8.73 2.07 9.12
CA LEU A 211 -7.52 2.69 8.56
C LEU A 211 -7.05 3.88 9.41
N ILE A 212 -7.96 4.75 9.82
CA ILE A 212 -7.62 5.91 10.64
C ILE A 212 -7.20 5.48 12.06
N ALA A 213 -7.91 4.53 12.65
CA ALA A 213 -7.59 4.02 13.99
C ALA A 213 -6.21 3.36 14.05
N THR A 214 -5.88 2.54 13.04
CA THR A 214 -4.54 1.92 12.93
C THR A 214 -3.45 2.94 12.61
N GLY A 215 -3.77 4.05 11.92
CA GLY A 215 -2.82 5.11 11.59
C GLY A 215 -2.49 6.04 12.77
N ILE A 216 -3.47 6.34 13.64
CA ILE A 216 -3.25 7.20 14.80
C ILE A 216 -2.49 6.46 15.93
N HIS A 217 -2.71 5.16 16.06
CA HIS A 217 -2.10 4.31 17.08
C HIS A 217 -1.23 3.22 16.46
N THR A 218 -0.11 3.60 15.86
CA THR A 218 0.90 2.65 15.31
C THR A 218 1.78 2.04 16.41
N SER A 219 1.99 2.73 17.54
CA SER A 219 2.87 2.29 18.63
C SER A 219 2.57 0.87 19.17
N PRO A 220 1.31 0.46 19.44
CA PRO A 220 1.04 -0.90 19.93
C PRO A 220 1.39 -1.98 18.89
N TRP A 221 1.22 -1.68 17.61
CA TRP A 221 1.56 -2.60 16.53
C TRP A 221 3.06 -2.78 16.39
N LEU A 222 3.83 -1.68 16.47
CA LEU A 222 5.29 -1.70 16.48
C LEU A 222 5.78 -2.57 17.62
N HIS A 223 5.31 -2.37 18.84
CA HIS A 223 5.74 -3.13 20.02
C HIS A 223 5.48 -4.65 19.89
N ILE A 224 4.38 -5.05 19.27
CA ILE A 224 4.09 -6.48 19.01
C ILE A 224 5.02 -7.02 17.91
N ILE A 225 5.36 -6.21 16.92
CA ILE A 225 6.24 -6.58 15.80
C ILE A 225 7.67 -6.73 16.30
N ASP A 226 8.18 -5.76 17.08
CA ASP A 226 9.53 -5.76 17.67
C ASP A 226 9.80 -7.05 18.44
N GLN A 227 8.92 -7.42 19.38
CA GLN A 227 9.07 -8.64 20.18
C GLN A 227 9.20 -9.92 19.33
N ASN A 228 8.58 -9.94 18.15
CA ASN A 228 8.64 -11.08 17.26
C ASN A 228 9.87 -11.04 16.34
N ILE A 229 10.34 -9.85 15.96
CA ILE A 229 11.52 -9.67 15.10
C ILE A 229 12.80 -9.92 15.90
N ASP A 230 12.89 -9.48 17.15
CA ASP A 230 14.04 -9.75 18.04
C ASP A 230 14.30 -11.25 18.20
N SER A 231 13.25 -12.06 18.22
CA SER A 231 13.41 -13.51 18.25
C SER A 231 14.03 -14.08 16.96
N ILE A 232 13.83 -13.41 15.82
CA ILE A 232 14.40 -13.81 14.53
C ILE A 232 15.82 -13.26 14.38
N SER A 233 16.08 -12.01 14.81
CA SER A 233 17.42 -11.40 14.75
C SER A 233 18.43 -12.15 15.62
N ASN A 234 18.00 -12.66 16.78
CA ASN A 234 18.84 -13.51 17.64
C ASN A 234 19.25 -14.84 16.98
N VAL A 235 18.48 -15.36 16.02
CA VAL A 235 18.88 -16.53 15.24
C VAL A 235 20.02 -16.18 14.29
N TYR A 236 20.02 -14.95 13.71
CA TYR A 236 21.11 -14.50 12.83
C TYR A 236 22.40 -14.20 13.57
N SER A 237 22.33 -13.59 14.76
CA SER A 237 23.51 -13.31 15.58
C SER A 237 24.22 -14.60 16.03
N ASN A 238 23.48 -15.71 16.22
CA ASN A 238 24.02 -17.00 16.61
C ASN A 238 24.61 -17.81 15.44
N THR A 239 24.26 -17.52 14.19
CA THR A 239 24.78 -18.22 13.01
C THR A 239 26.06 -17.60 12.44
N GLY A 240 26.65 -16.58 13.09
CA GLY A 240 27.96 -16.05 12.74
C GLY A 240 28.03 -15.19 11.49
N THR A 241 26.91 -14.85 10.89
CA THR A 241 26.84 -13.83 9.82
C THR A 241 26.97 -12.46 10.46
N HIS A 242 28.09 -11.81 10.19
CA HIS A 242 28.47 -10.49 10.71
C HIS A 242 27.41 -9.43 10.32
N TYR A 243 26.46 -9.16 11.20
CA TYR A 243 25.72 -7.92 11.20
C TYR A 243 26.67 -6.83 11.72
N PRO A 244 26.88 -5.71 11.02
CA PRO A 244 27.67 -4.62 11.58
C PRO A 244 26.94 -4.08 12.80
N ASP A 245 27.52 -4.31 13.98
CA ASP A 245 27.13 -3.76 15.28
C ASP A 245 27.19 -2.22 15.27
N THR A 246 26.18 -1.55 14.72
CA THR A 246 26.11 -0.08 14.81
C THR A 246 24.96 0.42 15.68
N LEU A 247 24.33 -0.43 16.45
CA LEU A 247 23.26 -0.01 17.37
C LEU A 247 23.37 -0.71 18.75
N THR A 248 24.56 -0.75 19.32
CA THR A 248 24.65 -0.84 20.78
C THR A 248 24.15 0.50 21.34
N THR A 249 22.96 0.44 21.94
CA THR A 249 22.38 1.40 22.85
C THR A 249 23.47 2.14 23.63
N GLN A 250 23.59 3.45 23.40
CA GLN A 250 24.29 4.28 24.37
C GLN A 250 23.52 4.18 25.71
N PRO A 251 24.18 3.83 26.79
CA PRO A 251 23.54 3.86 28.10
C PRO A 251 23.11 5.30 28.37
N ILE A 252 21.82 5.46 28.68
CA ILE A 252 21.28 6.69 29.26
C ILE A 252 22.13 7.03 30.48
N ILE A 253 22.94 8.06 30.34
CA ILE A 253 23.74 8.61 31.45
C ILE A 253 22.75 9.03 32.53
N SER A 254 22.70 8.24 33.59
CA SER A 254 22.14 8.62 34.86
C SER A 254 22.83 9.92 35.31
N LYS A 255 22.13 11.05 35.26
CA LYS A 255 22.48 12.25 35.98
C LYS A 255 21.93 12.13 37.37
N ASP A 256 22.69 11.48 38.24
CA ASP A 256 22.69 11.77 39.67
C ASP A 256 23.88 12.70 39.93
N ASN A 257 23.55 13.96 40.17
CA ASN A 257 24.09 14.86 41.20
C ASN A 257 23.44 16.24 41.05
#